data_1807b01ab276f625e1504ab0cef67a6f
#
_entry.id   1807b01ab276f625e1504ab0cef67a6f
#
_cell.length_a   1.000
_cell.length_b   1.000
_cell.length_c   1.000
_cell.angle_alpha   90.00
_cell.angle_beta   90.00
_cell.angle_gamma   90.00
#
_symmetry.space_group_name_H-M   'P 1'
#
loop_
_entity.id
_entity.type
_entity.pdbx_description
1 polymer ?
#
loop_
_entity_poly.entity_id
_entity_poly.type
_entity_poly.pdbx_seq_one_letter_code
_entity_poly.pdbx_strand_id
1 'polypeptide(L)'
;KIQGVSAHPMSSKGVLVNPILLAHSIISLLPEKERPENTEGKEGFIWVKGIKGDSSKAELSLLIRDHDKRKYEEKKSIIIKAIEETLERNPRGKIEYEIEDTYSNLIESMDRNNRIAVDNLRAALKANGIEEKILAMRGGTDGSFISTKGIFVPNYFTGASNFHSTSEFWPLEDGEASLFVTLNLMTGGRYNKPFDS
;
A
#
# COMPACT_ATOMS: atom_id res chain seq x y z
N LYS A 1 -7.08 -0.15 -18.27
CA LYS A 1 -6.65 0.01 -19.68
C LYS A 1 -7.58 0.96 -20.38
N ILE A 2 -7.05 1.91 -21.12
CA ILE A 2 -7.80 3.01 -21.73
C ILE A 2 -7.50 3.00 -23.23
N GLN A 3 -8.54 2.99 -24.05
CA GLN A 3 -8.43 3.06 -25.50
C GLN A 3 -9.08 4.36 -25.99
N GLY A 4 -8.39 5.05 -26.87
CA GLY A 4 -8.86 6.25 -27.53
C GLY A 4 -9.25 6.01 -28.99
N VAL A 5 -9.44 7.10 -29.71
CA VAL A 5 -9.65 7.10 -31.15
C VAL A 5 -8.60 7.99 -31.78
N SER A 6 -7.66 7.38 -32.49
CA SER A 6 -6.61 8.11 -33.21
C SER A 6 -7.15 8.76 -34.46
N ALA A 7 -6.67 9.97 -34.78
CA ALA A 7 -6.98 10.66 -36.00
C ALA A 7 -5.82 11.55 -36.42
N HIS A 8 -5.68 11.78 -37.73
CA HIS A 8 -4.68 12.72 -38.25
C HIS A 8 -4.96 14.14 -37.76
N PRO A 9 -3.99 14.94 -37.33
CA PRO A 9 -4.22 16.29 -36.81
C PRO A 9 -5.07 17.18 -37.73
N MET A 10 -4.93 17.04 -39.04
CA MET A 10 -5.69 17.79 -40.02
C MET A 10 -7.21 17.54 -39.98
N SER A 11 -7.65 16.36 -39.52
CA SER A 11 -9.06 15.92 -39.46
C SER A 11 -9.49 15.46 -38.05
N SER A 12 -8.75 15.87 -37.03
CA SER A 12 -8.95 15.38 -35.64
C SER A 12 -10.13 16.02 -34.91
N LYS A 13 -10.59 17.19 -35.36
CA LYS A 13 -11.69 17.91 -34.70
C LYS A 13 -12.94 17.03 -34.65
N GLY A 14 -13.43 16.79 -33.41
CA GLY A 14 -14.60 15.96 -33.16
C GLY A 14 -14.37 14.45 -33.40
N VAL A 15 -13.17 13.98 -33.77
CA VAL A 15 -12.83 12.57 -34.04
C VAL A 15 -11.83 12.02 -33.02
N LEU A 16 -10.77 12.74 -32.77
CA LEU A 16 -9.70 12.29 -31.85
C LEU A 16 -10.23 12.16 -30.42
N VAL A 17 -9.94 11.03 -29.80
CA VAL A 17 -10.08 10.83 -28.35
C VAL A 17 -8.72 10.38 -27.85
N ASN A 18 -8.04 11.23 -27.10
CA ASN A 18 -6.70 10.96 -26.59
C ASN A 18 -6.79 10.15 -25.29
N PRO A 19 -6.29 8.90 -25.25
CA PRO A 19 -6.38 8.04 -24.06
C PRO A 19 -5.57 8.57 -22.87
N ILE A 20 -4.50 9.35 -23.11
CA ILE A 20 -3.73 9.99 -22.03
C ILE A 20 -4.58 11.06 -21.34
N LEU A 21 -5.36 11.83 -22.12
CA LEU A 21 -6.27 12.83 -21.57
C LEU A 21 -7.45 12.19 -20.83
N LEU A 22 -7.92 11.02 -21.26
CA LEU A 22 -8.90 10.24 -20.47
C LEU A 22 -8.32 9.79 -19.14
N ALA A 23 -7.08 9.30 -19.11
CA ALA A 23 -6.40 8.96 -17.87
C ALA A 23 -6.23 10.19 -16.95
N HIS A 24 -5.84 11.33 -17.50
CA HIS A 24 -5.76 12.58 -16.77
C HIS A 24 -7.13 13.01 -16.20
N SER A 25 -8.22 12.86 -16.97
CA SER A 25 -9.59 13.16 -16.52
C SER A 25 -9.95 12.32 -15.29
N ILE A 26 -9.69 10.99 -15.32
CA ILE A 26 -9.91 10.14 -14.16
C ILE A 26 -9.14 10.67 -12.95
N ILE A 27 -7.82 10.93 -13.10
CA ILE A 27 -6.96 11.41 -12.01
C ILE A 27 -7.50 12.73 -11.43
N SER A 28 -7.98 13.64 -12.27
CA SER A 28 -8.51 14.95 -11.87
C SER A 28 -9.83 14.87 -11.09
N LEU A 29 -10.57 13.77 -11.25
CA LEU A 29 -11.81 13.50 -10.53
C LEU A 29 -11.56 12.80 -9.17
N LEU A 30 -10.34 12.29 -8.92
CA LEU A 30 -10.01 11.69 -7.63
C LEU A 30 -9.81 12.77 -6.57
N PRO A 31 -10.31 12.56 -5.34
CA PRO A 31 -10.22 13.53 -4.27
C PRO A 31 -8.78 13.80 -3.86
N GLU A 32 -8.35 15.04 -3.94
CA GLU A 32 -6.99 15.46 -3.59
C GLU A 32 -6.63 15.16 -2.14
N LYS A 33 -7.61 15.28 -1.24
CA LYS A 33 -7.46 15.00 0.19
C LYS A 33 -7.14 13.53 0.51
N GLU A 34 -7.44 12.62 -0.40
CA GLU A 34 -7.20 11.19 -0.23
C GLU A 34 -5.93 10.71 -0.95
N ARG A 35 -5.04 11.59 -1.34
CA ARG A 35 -3.72 11.21 -1.86
C ARG A 35 -2.76 10.88 -0.72
N PRO A 36 -1.77 9.99 -0.92
CA PRO A 36 -0.79 9.63 0.11
C PRO A 36 -0.07 10.83 0.73
N GLU A 37 0.24 11.85 -0.09
CA GLU A 37 0.92 13.08 0.33
C GLU A 37 0.07 13.98 1.22
N ASN A 38 -1.25 13.77 1.28
CA ASN A 38 -2.22 14.56 2.04
C ASN A 38 -2.89 13.76 3.17
N THR A 39 -2.40 12.55 3.45
CA THR A 39 -2.97 11.64 4.45
C THR A 39 -1.90 11.11 5.39
N GLU A 40 -2.25 10.83 6.65
CA GLU A 40 -1.33 10.32 7.66
C GLU A 40 -1.95 9.25 8.58
N GLY A 41 -1.13 8.62 9.39
CA GLY A 41 -1.56 7.69 10.44
C GLY A 41 -2.41 6.53 9.91
N LYS A 42 -3.70 6.53 10.29
CA LYS A 42 -4.69 5.50 9.88
C LYS A 42 -5.56 5.93 8.71
N GLU A 43 -5.32 7.09 8.16
CA GLU A 43 -6.08 7.55 7.00
C GLU A 43 -5.75 6.73 5.76
N GLY A 44 -6.79 6.32 5.06
CA GLY A 44 -6.65 5.62 3.79
C GLY A 44 -6.33 6.59 2.65
N PHE A 45 -5.89 6.04 1.52
CA PHE A 45 -5.54 6.84 0.35
C PHE A 45 -5.84 6.13 -0.98
N ILE A 46 -5.89 6.93 -2.04
CA ILE A 46 -5.88 6.50 -3.45
C ILE A 46 -4.59 7.04 -4.07
N TRP A 47 -3.68 6.16 -4.41
CA TRP A 47 -2.38 6.53 -4.99
C TRP A 47 -2.31 6.21 -6.48
N VAL A 48 -2.00 7.22 -7.29
CA VAL A 48 -1.68 7.05 -8.70
C VAL A 48 -0.25 6.54 -8.81
N LYS A 49 -0.08 5.22 -8.98
CA LYS A 49 1.25 4.59 -9.05
C LYS A 49 1.96 4.79 -10.37
N GLY A 50 1.20 4.94 -11.43
CA GLY A 50 1.81 5.12 -12.74
C GLY A 50 0.79 5.34 -13.84
N ILE A 51 1.26 6.00 -14.88
CA ILE A 51 0.57 6.18 -16.14
C ILE A 51 1.56 5.88 -17.27
N LYS A 52 1.13 5.07 -18.24
CA LYS A 52 1.86 4.79 -19.48
C LYS A 52 0.89 4.95 -20.63
N GLY A 53 1.33 5.49 -21.75
CA GLY A 53 0.43 5.60 -22.88
C GLY A 53 1.01 6.33 -24.08
N ASP A 54 0.29 6.22 -25.18
CA ASP A 54 0.56 6.88 -26.45
C ASP A 54 -0.76 7.44 -27.03
N SER A 55 -0.76 7.79 -28.32
CA SER A 55 -1.93 8.35 -29.01
C SER A 55 -3.07 7.33 -29.22
N SER A 56 -2.85 6.04 -29.00
CA SER A 56 -3.81 4.95 -29.24
C SER A 56 -4.36 4.32 -27.97
N LYS A 57 -3.53 4.17 -26.96
CA LYS A 57 -3.86 3.51 -25.68
C LYS A 57 -3.12 4.14 -24.50
N ALA A 58 -3.71 4.01 -23.32
CA ALA A 58 -3.05 4.32 -22.05
C ALA A 58 -3.36 3.26 -21.01
N GLU A 59 -2.51 3.18 -20.01
CA GLU A 59 -2.66 2.34 -18.83
C GLU A 59 -2.46 3.21 -17.58
N LEU A 60 -3.41 3.14 -16.66
CA LEU A 60 -3.40 3.85 -15.40
C LEU A 60 -3.38 2.80 -14.28
N SER A 61 -2.40 2.89 -13.40
CA SER A 61 -2.26 2.01 -12.24
C SER A 61 -2.55 2.79 -10.96
N LEU A 62 -3.50 2.31 -10.19
CA LEU A 62 -3.90 2.89 -8.91
C LEU A 62 -3.65 1.90 -7.78
N LEU A 63 -3.35 2.40 -6.58
CA LEU A 63 -3.29 1.63 -5.36
C LEU A 63 -4.22 2.26 -4.33
N ILE A 64 -5.08 1.43 -3.74
CA ILE A 64 -5.98 1.83 -2.65
C ILE A 64 -5.46 1.23 -1.35
N ARG A 65 -5.48 2.02 -0.27
CA ARG A 65 -5.25 1.55 1.10
C ARG A 65 -6.25 2.20 2.04
N ASP A 66 -6.77 1.43 2.96
CA ASP A 66 -7.51 1.93 4.12
C ASP A 66 -7.46 0.89 5.24
N HIS A 67 -7.48 1.34 6.49
CA HIS A 67 -7.58 0.46 7.66
C HIS A 67 -9.03 0.08 7.96
N ASP A 68 -9.99 0.85 7.43
CA ASP A 68 -11.43 0.61 7.56
C ASP A 68 -11.97 0.02 6.26
N LYS A 69 -12.54 -1.18 6.33
CA LYS A 69 -13.07 -1.90 5.17
C LYS A 69 -14.17 -1.11 4.44
N ARG A 70 -15.07 -0.43 5.17
CA ARG A 70 -16.14 0.37 4.55
C ARG A 70 -15.54 1.53 3.75
N LYS A 71 -14.58 2.26 4.31
CA LYS A 71 -13.87 3.35 3.61
C LYS A 71 -13.06 2.84 2.42
N TYR A 72 -12.51 1.63 2.53
CA TYR A 72 -11.83 0.99 1.39
C TYR A 72 -12.79 0.75 0.23
N GLU A 73 -13.99 0.23 0.48
CA GLU A 73 -15.02 0.03 -0.55
C GLU A 73 -15.55 1.38 -1.09
N GLU A 74 -15.67 2.41 -0.25
CA GLU A 74 -16.00 3.78 -0.69
C GLU A 74 -14.97 4.30 -1.69
N LYS A 75 -13.67 4.08 -1.46
CA LYS A 75 -12.59 4.47 -2.38
C LYS A 75 -12.66 3.76 -3.73
N LYS A 76 -13.01 2.46 -3.75
CA LYS A 76 -13.30 1.76 -5.01
C LYS A 76 -14.43 2.43 -5.78
N SER A 77 -15.50 2.77 -5.07
CA SER A 77 -16.67 3.43 -5.66
C SER A 77 -16.32 4.82 -6.22
N ILE A 78 -15.44 5.57 -5.57
CA ILE A 78 -14.95 6.87 -6.07
C ILE A 78 -14.23 6.69 -7.42
N ILE A 79 -13.36 5.68 -7.53
CA ILE A 79 -12.62 5.39 -8.77
C ILE A 79 -13.59 4.99 -9.89
N ILE A 80 -14.54 4.11 -9.59
CA ILE A 80 -15.55 3.66 -10.58
C ILE A 80 -16.35 4.86 -11.09
N LYS A 81 -16.84 5.72 -10.21
CA LYS A 81 -17.56 6.95 -10.58
C LYS A 81 -16.70 7.89 -11.45
N ALA A 82 -15.41 8.04 -11.12
CA ALA A 82 -14.50 8.85 -11.93
C ALA A 82 -14.33 8.28 -13.36
N ILE A 83 -14.31 6.95 -13.49
CA ILE A 83 -14.28 6.27 -14.80
C ILE A 83 -15.58 6.52 -15.56
N GLU A 84 -16.74 6.31 -14.92
CA GLU A 84 -18.06 6.50 -15.51
C GLU A 84 -18.25 7.95 -16.00
N GLU A 85 -17.95 8.94 -15.16
CA GLU A 85 -18.03 10.36 -15.51
C GLU A 85 -17.09 10.74 -16.67
N THR A 86 -15.89 10.14 -16.69
CA THR A 86 -14.95 10.35 -17.81
C THR A 86 -15.51 9.79 -19.11
N LEU A 87 -16.17 8.62 -19.09
CA LEU A 87 -16.79 8.02 -20.27
C LEU A 87 -18.04 8.76 -20.72
N GLU A 88 -18.87 9.27 -19.80
CA GLU A 88 -20.02 10.11 -20.13
C GLU A 88 -19.61 11.34 -20.93
N ARG A 89 -18.51 11.98 -20.52
CA ARG A 89 -17.96 13.15 -21.26
C ARG A 89 -17.25 12.77 -22.56
N ASN A 90 -16.85 11.49 -22.70
CA ASN A 90 -16.08 10.98 -23.83
C ASN A 90 -16.64 9.63 -24.34
N PRO A 91 -17.84 9.58 -24.91
CA PRO A 91 -18.58 8.33 -25.19
C PRO A 91 -17.92 7.42 -26.24
N ARG A 92 -16.89 7.89 -26.94
CA ARG A 92 -16.11 7.08 -27.91
C ARG A 92 -14.84 6.50 -27.32
N GLY A 93 -14.46 6.90 -26.11
CA GLY A 93 -13.40 6.25 -25.35
C GLY A 93 -13.86 4.89 -24.82
N LYS A 94 -12.92 4.00 -24.58
CA LYS A 94 -13.19 2.73 -23.88
C LYS A 94 -12.26 2.61 -22.70
N ILE A 95 -12.80 2.22 -21.56
CA ILE A 95 -12.02 1.99 -20.33
C ILE A 95 -12.41 0.62 -19.79
N GLU A 96 -11.43 -0.26 -19.70
CA GLU A 96 -11.54 -1.53 -19.03
C GLU A 96 -10.74 -1.44 -17.73
N TYR A 97 -11.32 -1.88 -16.62
CA TYR A 97 -10.64 -1.89 -15.33
C TYR A 97 -10.81 -3.22 -14.62
N GLU A 98 -9.86 -3.52 -13.79
CA GLU A 98 -9.83 -4.66 -12.91
C GLU A 98 -9.45 -4.16 -11.51
N ILE A 99 -10.16 -4.63 -10.49
CA ILE A 99 -9.87 -4.31 -9.09
C ILE A 99 -9.52 -5.63 -8.41
N GLU A 100 -8.29 -5.71 -7.91
CA GLU A 100 -7.76 -6.87 -7.23
C GLU A 100 -7.50 -6.56 -5.76
N ASP A 101 -8.12 -7.33 -4.88
CA ASP A 101 -7.89 -7.26 -3.44
C ASP A 101 -6.74 -8.20 -3.08
N THR A 102 -5.55 -7.64 -2.84
CA THR A 102 -4.34 -8.45 -2.63
C THR A 102 -4.25 -9.04 -1.22
N TYR A 103 -4.64 -8.30 -0.20
CA TYR A 103 -4.72 -8.74 1.21
C TYR A 103 -5.47 -7.72 2.06
N SER A 104 -6.04 -8.19 3.18
CA SER A 104 -6.71 -7.36 4.17
C SER A 104 -5.74 -6.84 5.23
N ASN A 105 -6.25 -6.04 6.18
CA ASN A 105 -5.47 -5.58 7.31
C ASN A 105 -4.98 -6.79 8.13
N LEU A 106 -3.70 -6.77 8.52
CA LEU A 106 -3.08 -7.83 9.30
C LEU A 106 -3.89 -8.21 10.56
N ILE A 107 -4.51 -7.23 11.23
CA ILE A 107 -5.32 -7.46 12.43
C ILE A 107 -6.52 -8.38 12.17
N GLU A 108 -7.06 -8.41 10.96
CA GLU A 108 -8.19 -9.28 10.59
C GLU A 108 -7.80 -10.76 10.54
N SER A 109 -6.51 -11.05 10.39
CA SER A 109 -5.97 -12.42 10.44
C SER A 109 -5.61 -12.87 11.86
N MET A 110 -5.76 -12.00 12.87
CA MET A 110 -5.47 -12.33 14.26
C MET A 110 -6.67 -12.97 14.93
N ASP A 111 -6.46 -14.10 15.60
CA ASP A 111 -7.43 -14.79 16.42
C ASP A 111 -6.85 -15.13 17.80
N ARG A 112 -7.60 -15.89 18.61
CA ARG A 112 -7.17 -16.30 19.96
C ARG A 112 -5.98 -17.26 19.93
N ASN A 113 -5.86 -18.09 18.89
CA ASN A 113 -4.83 -19.12 18.81
C ASN A 113 -3.50 -18.56 18.34
N ASN A 114 -3.52 -17.57 17.45
CA ASN A 114 -2.31 -17.00 16.84
C ASN A 114 -1.82 -15.72 17.55
N ARG A 115 -2.61 -15.17 18.51
CA ARG A 115 -2.20 -14.02 19.32
C ARG A 115 -0.86 -14.23 20.06
N ILE A 116 -0.51 -15.47 20.36
CA ILE A 116 0.76 -15.83 20.97
C ILE A 116 1.98 -15.26 20.22
N ALA A 117 1.88 -15.06 18.90
CA ALA A 117 2.94 -14.45 18.11
C ALA A 117 3.23 -12.99 18.54
N VAL A 118 2.14 -12.22 18.84
CA VAL A 118 2.28 -10.85 19.36
C VAL A 118 2.82 -10.85 20.78
N ASP A 119 2.33 -11.77 21.63
CA ASP A 119 2.77 -11.86 23.03
C ASP A 119 4.25 -12.25 23.11
N ASN A 120 4.71 -13.16 22.26
CA ASN A 120 6.13 -13.51 22.14
C ASN A 120 6.98 -12.33 21.65
N LEU A 121 6.50 -11.56 20.67
CA LEU A 121 7.19 -10.36 20.21
C LEU A 121 7.33 -9.32 21.33
N ARG A 122 6.27 -9.08 22.10
CA ARG A 122 6.28 -8.19 23.26
C ARG A 122 7.29 -8.67 24.33
N ALA A 123 7.30 -9.96 24.60
CA ALA A 123 8.27 -10.54 25.52
C ALA A 123 9.71 -10.35 25.03
N ALA A 124 9.98 -10.53 23.74
CA ALA A 124 11.29 -10.33 23.15
C ALA A 124 11.74 -8.85 23.19
N LEU A 125 10.83 -7.91 22.90
CA LEU A 125 11.11 -6.47 23.03
C LEU A 125 11.47 -6.12 24.47
N LYS A 126 10.68 -6.56 25.44
CA LYS A 126 10.90 -6.33 26.87
C LYS A 126 12.24 -6.93 27.35
N ALA A 127 12.58 -8.14 26.90
CA ALA A 127 13.84 -8.79 27.25
C ALA A 127 15.08 -8.02 26.73
N ASN A 128 14.92 -7.22 25.69
CA ASN A 128 15.96 -6.36 25.14
C ASN A 128 15.89 -4.91 25.64
N GLY A 129 15.03 -4.60 26.64
CA GLY A 129 14.89 -3.26 27.19
C GLY A 129 14.23 -2.26 26.21
N ILE A 130 13.52 -2.74 25.19
CA ILE A 130 12.89 -1.92 24.16
C ILE A 130 11.44 -1.67 24.55
N GLU A 131 11.06 -0.40 24.65
CA GLU A 131 9.67 0.01 24.91
C GLU A 131 8.81 -0.25 23.68
N GLU A 132 7.65 -0.90 23.89
CA GLU A 132 6.69 -1.16 22.83
C GLU A 132 6.06 0.15 22.33
N LYS A 133 6.14 0.40 21.01
CA LYS A 133 5.41 1.47 20.35
C LYS A 133 4.61 0.90 19.18
N ILE A 134 3.29 0.91 19.31
CA ILE A 134 2.40 0.42 18.25
C ILE A 134 2.18 1.53 17.23
N LEU A 135 2.54 1.25 15.99
CA LEU A 135 2.37 2.17 14.86
C LEU A 135 1.39 1.61 13.85
N ALA A 136 0.55 2.48 13.30
CA ALA A 136 -0.29 2.13 12.16
C ALA A 136 0.56 2.17 10.89
N MET A 137 0.71 1.03 10.21
CA MET A 137 1.39 0.96 8.91
C MET A 137 0.37 1.02 7.77
N ARG A 138 0.53 1.97 6.87
CA ARG A 138 -0.28 2.08 5.63
C ARG A 138 0.31 1.27 4.48
N GLY A 139 1.55 0.84 4.60
CA GLY A 139 2.21 -0.06 3.64
C GLY A 139 1.76 -1.50 3.80
N GLY A 140 1.76 -2.26 2.71
CA GLY A 140 1.61 -3.69 2.77
C GLY A 140 2.93 -4.38 3.09
N THR A 141 2.85 -5.54 3.74
CA THR A 141 4.01 -6.37 4.05
C THR A 141 3.76 -7.81 3.61
N ASP A 142 4.84 -8.55 3.39
CA ASP A 142 4.75 -10.00 3.12
C ASP A 142 4.05 -10.72 4.28
N GLY A 143 4.25 -10.23 5.52
CA GLY A 143 3.56 -10.73 6.70
C GLY A 143 2.04 -10.63 6.60
N SER A 144 1.50 -9.57 5.99
CA SER A 144 0.07 -9.43 5.75
C SER A 144 -0.44 -10.51 4.78
N PHE A 145 0.31 -10.79 3.70
CA PHE A 145 -0.04 -11.83 2.75
C PHE A 145 0.09 -13.23 3.36
N ILE A 146 1.18 -13.54 4.05
CA ILE A 146 1.41 -14.83 4.70
C ILE A 146 0.32 -15.08 5.75
N SER A 147 -0.12 -14.06 6.47
CA SER A 147 -1.17 -14.18 7.49
C SER A 147 -2.50 -14.62 6.91
N THR A 148 -2.83 -14.25 5.66
CA THR A 148 -4.04 -14.77 4.98
C THR A 148 -3.96 -16.26 4.66
N LYS A 149 -2.76 -16.85 4.73
CA LYS A 149 -2.55 -18.30 4.52
C LYS A 149 -2.57 -19.10 5.83
N GLY A 150 -2.96 -18.48 6.94
CA GLY A 150 -3.10 -19.13 8.24
C GLY A 150 -1.85 -19.09 9.13
N ILE A 151 -0.78 -18.43 8.69
CA ILE A 151 0.44 -18.22 9.48
C ILE A 151 0.49 -16.74 9.85
N PHE A 152 0.03 -16.40 11.04
CA PHE A 152 0.01 -15.02 11.50
C PHE A 152 1.43 -14.48 11.73
N VAL A 153 1.79 -13.39 11.05
CA VAL A 153 3.12 -12.78 11.07
C VAL A 153 3.02 -11.32 11.51
N PRO A 154 3.18 -11.02 12.82
CA PRO A 154 3.26 -9.63 13.27
C PRO A 154 4.54 -8.97 12.77
N ASN A 155 4.46 -7.68 12.45
CA ASN A 155 5.60 -6.90 12.02
C ASN A 155 6.27 -6.21 13.20
N TYR A 156 7.59 -6.04 13.14
CA TYR A 156 8.37 -5.22 14.06
C TYR A 156 9.47 -4.47 13.31
N PHE A 157 10.18 -3.61 14.00
CA PHE A 157 11.17 -2.72 13.40
C PHE A 157 12.39 -3.50 12.85
N THR A 158 12.96 -2.99 11.77
CA THR A 158 14.23 -3.47 11.20
C THR A 158 15.43 -2.64 11.68
N GLY A 159 15.17 -1.44 12.18
CA GLY A 159 16.18 -0.42 12.48
C GLY A 159 16.54 0.50 11.30
N ALA A 160 16.03 0.23 10.10
CA ALA A 160 16.28 1.11 8.95
C ALA A 160 15.39 2.36 8.96
N SER A 161 15.85 3.40 8.30
CA SER A 161 15.18 4.69 8.15
C SER A 161 15.12 5.12 6.70
N ASN A 162 14.17 6.01 6.36
CA ASN A 162 13.96 6.55 5.02
C ASN A 162 13.70 5.48 3.94
N PHE A 163 12.91 4.46 4.27
CA PHE A 163 12.57 3.35 3.38
C PHE A 163 12.15 3.83 1.98
N HIS A 164 12.62 3.12 0.96
CA HIS A 164 12.33 3.36 -0.45
C HIS A 164 12.85 4.70 -1.01
N SER A 165 13.71 5.39 -0.29
CA SER A 165 14.33 6.63 -0.76
C SER A 165 15.79 6.42 -1.17
N THR A 166 16.35 7.38 -1.92
CA THR A 166 17.78 7.39 -2.25
C THR A 166 18.67 7.70 -1.03
N SER A 167 18.07 8.13 0.08
CA SER A 167 18.71 8.40 1.37
C SER A 167 18.33 7.35 2.43
N GLU A 168 17.93 6.16 2.02
CA GLU A 168 17.71 5.04 2.93
C GLU A 168 19.02 4.65 3.62
N PHE A 169 18.98 4.48 4.92
CA PHE A 169 20.14 4.08 5.73
C PHE A 169 19.76 3.15 6.87
N TRP A 170 20.72 2.43 7.38
CA TRP A 170 20.54 1.48 8.47
C TRP A 170 21.58 1.73 9.56
N PRO A 171 21.23 2.41 10.68
CA PRO A 171 22.11 2.55 11.83
C PRO A 171 22.49 1.19 12.39
N LEU A 172 23.77 0.99 12.71
CA LEU A 172 24.25 -0.31 13.20
C LEU A 172 23.58 -0.69 14.53
N GLU A 173 23.48 0.25 15.45
CA GLU A 173 22.86 0.04 16.78
C GLU A 173 21.38 -0.38 16.67
N ASP A 174 20.62 0.25 15.77
CA ASP A 174 19.22 -0.10 15.54
C ASP A 174 19.09 -1.48 14.89
N GLY A 175 20.01 -1.80 13.97
CA GLY A 175 20.09 -3.11 13.35
C GLY A 175 20.43 -4.22 14.34
N GLU A 176 21.38 -3.99 15.25
CA GLU A 176 21.71 -4.90 16.35
C GLU A 176 20.51 -5.11 17.28
N ALA A 177 19.80 -4.04 17.64
CA ALA A 177 18.59 -4.14 18.45
C ALA A 177 17.55 -5.05 17.79
N SER A 178 17.32 -4.89 16.49
CA SER A 178 16.41 -5.75 15.70
C SER A 178 16.89 -7.20 15.66
N LEU A 179 18.19 -7.42 15.49
CA LEU A 179 18.80 -8.77 15.51
C LEU A 179 18.58 -9.47 16.85
N PHE A 180 18.80 -8.79 17.97
CA PHE A 180 18.62 -9.38 19.31
C PHE A 180 17.15 -9.74 19.58
N VAL A 181 16.20 -8.92 19.15
CA VAL A 181 14.77 -9.26 19.22
C VAL A 181 14.49 -10.52 18.41
N THR A 182 15.04 -10.62 17.18
CA THR A 182 14.89 -11.80 16.31
C THR A 182 15.45 -13.05 16.97
N LEU A 183 16.66 -12.98 17.54
CA LEU A 183 17.30 -14.12 18.22
C LEU A 183 16.48 -14.58 19.45
N ASN A 184 15.92 -13.65 20.21
CA ASN A 184 15.04 -13.99 21.33
C ASN A 184 13.76 -14.69 20.84
N LEU A 185 13.15 -14.24 19.75
CA LEU A 185 11.99 -14.90 19.14
C LEU A 185 12.34 -16.33 18.70
N MET A 186 13.44 -16.52 17.97
CA MET A 186 13.88 -17.82 17.45
C MET A 186 14.23 -18.83 18.55
N THR A 187 14.77 -18.36 19.67
CA THR A 187 15.22 -19.21 20.79
C THR A 187 14.18 -19.38 21.90
N GLY A 188 12.98 -18.77 21.74
CA GLY A 188 11.94 -18.78 22.76
C GLY A 188 12.38 -18.07 24.05
N GLY A 189 13.09 -16.95 23.94
CA GLY A 189 13.56 -16.13 25.04
C GLY A 189 14.84 -16.63 25.76
N ARG A 190 15.50 -17.63 25.20
CA ARG A 190 16.76 -18.21 25.80
C ARG A 190 18.03 -17.53 25.30
N TYR A 191 17.94 -16.54 24.43
CA TYR A 191 19.11 -15.80 23.97
C TYR A 191 19.51 -14.75 25.00
N ASN A 192 20.75 -14.87 25.51
CA ASN A 192 21.37 -13.84 26.34
C ASN A 192 22.39 -13.08 25.50
N LYS A 193 22.34 -11.74 25.56
CA LYS A 193 23.35 -10.90 24.89
C LYS A 193 24.74 -11.32 25.36
N PRO A 194 25.71 -11.57 24.46
CA PRO A 194 27.06 -11.99 24.86
C PRO A 194 27.89 -10.92 25.56
N PHE A 195 27.42 -9.69 25.66
CA PHE A 195 28.18 -8.53 26.14
C PHE A 195 27.36 -7.61 27.06
N ASP A 196 26.85 -8.12 28.18
CA ASP A 196 26.55 -7.27 29.33
C ASP A 196 27.76 -7.39 30.31
N SER A 197 28.83 -6.68 29.97
CA SER A 197 29.95 -6.47 30.89
C SER A 197 30.38 -5.02 30.88
#